data_a1fa27f06c8d6cc68c608d27b722f17b
#
_entry.id   a1fa27f06c8d6cc68c608d27b722f17b
#
_cell.length_a   1.000
_cell.length_b   1.000
_cell.length_c   1.000
_cell.angle_alpha   90.00
_cell.angle_beta   90.00
_cell.angle_gamma   90.00
#
_symmetry.space_group_name_H-M   'P 1'
#
loop_
_entity.id
_entity.type
_entity.pdbx_description
1 polymer ?
#
loop_
_entity_poly.entity_id
_entity_poly.type
_entity_poly.pdbx_seq_one_letter_code
_entity_poly.pdbx_strand_id
1 'polypeptide(L)'
;NNWMSGKLKSLDSKKRQDIVEFKLSDISITRQSELLGVARSGLYYLPKINEEELAIKQQIQAIYNEIPIYGYLKVHKQLLEDGFIVSPNTVQKYRKELGLRAVLAIRAPYTTKGHKEHPIYSYKLKGLEITRANQVWSTDITYIRIKGGFVYLSAVIDWYSKAVLAWRISNTMDTDLVMSVLNEALSLYPKPEIFNTDQGSQYTSYIHTDTLKAHGITISMNGAGRSVDNICIERFWRSAKVEKIYLNEYDRVSVLKNDVKDYINFYNYKRFHESLQYKKPIEVYFNSMKINEQNYNSKQISVA
;
A
#
# COMPACT_ATOMS: atom_id res chain seq x y z
N ASN A 1 -26.11 -55.29 1.12
CA ASN A 1 -26.32 -54.22 2.14
C ASN A 1 -25.03 -53.49 2.55
N ASN A 2 -23.88 -54.20 2.64
CA ASN A 2 -22.62 -53.58 3.08
C ASN A 2 -22.06 -52.50 2.10
N TRP A 3 -22.25 -52.65 0.78
CA TRP A 3 -21.79 -51.71 -0.23
C TRP A 3 -22.51 -50.36 -0.16
N MET A 4 -23.84 -50.39 -0.01
CA MET A 4 -24.65 -49.15 0.15
C MET A 4 -24.31 -48.41 1.44
N SER A 5 -24.14 -49.16 2.56
CA SER A 5 -23.72 -48.58 3.84
C SER A 5 -22.34 -47.90 3.75
N GLY A 6 -21.40 -48.49 2.99
CA GLY A 6 -20.09 -47.90 2.75
C GLY A 6 -20.15 -46.61 1.94
N LYS A 7 -20.96 -46.55 0.87
CA LYS A 7 -21.17 -45.34 0.08
C LYS A 7 -21.86 -44.23 0.85
N LEU A 8 -22.86 -44.52 1.66
CA LEU A 8 -23.53 -43.55 2.50
C LEU A 8 -22.61 -42.95 3.55
N LYS A 9 -21.70 -43.75 4.12
CA LYS A 9 -20.70 -43.29 5.10
C LYS A 9 -19.62 -42.40 4.47
N SER A 10 -19.35 -42.50 3.17
CA SER A 10 -18.41 -41.65 2.46
C SER A 10 -18.99 -40.26 2.08
N LEU A 11 -20.30 -40.05 2.17
CA LEU A 11 -20.94 -38.79 1.94
C LEU A 11 -20.84 -37.89 3.19
N ASP A 12 -20.62 -36.60 3.01
CA ASP A 12 -20.73 -35.62 4.08
C ASP A 12 -22.18 -35.49 4.59
N SER A 13 -22.35 -34.94 5.80
CA SER A 13 -23.67 -34.85 6.45
C SER A 13 -24.68 -34.06 5.61
N LYS A 14 -24.23 -33.03 4.89
CA LYS A 14 -25.10 -32.20 4.06
C LYS A 14 -25.61 -32.96 2.85
N LYS A 15 -24.75 -33.68 2.15
CA LYS A 15 -25.16 -34.54 1.03
C LYS A 15 -26.11 -35.66 1.45
N ARG A 16 -25.94 -36.23 2.66
CA ARG A 16 -26.88 -37.17 3.22
C ARG A 16 -28.25 -36.57 3.56
N GLN A 17 -28.29 -35.29 3.98
CA GLN A 17 -29.52 -34.52 4.19
C GLN A 17 -30.27 -34.27 2.89
N ASP A 18 -29.54 -33.98 1.81
CA ASP A 18 -30.11 -33.70 0.47
C ASP A 18 -30.79 -34.94 -0.16
N ILE A 19 -30.51 -36.14 0.32
CA ILE A 19 -31.12 -37.42 -0.12
C ILE A 19 -32.52 -37.63 0.50
N VAL A 20 -32.86 -36.89 1.59
CA VAL A 20 -34.16 -37.06 2.28
C VAL A 20 -35.30 -36.51 1.39
N GLU A 21 -36.26 -37.38 1.10
CA GLU A 21 -37.43 -37.03 0.31
C GLU A 21 -38.65 -36.76 1.21
N PHE A 22 -39.06 -35.51 1.31
CA PHE A 22 -40.14 -35.09 2.21
C PHE A 22 -41.52 -35.60 1.79
N LYS A 23 -41.69 -35.99 0.53
CA LYS A 23 -42.97 -36.44 -0.03
C LYS A 23 -43.05 -37.97 -0.29
N LEU A 24 -42.07 -38.73 0.19
CA LEU A 24 -42.07 -40.18 0.03
C LEU A 24 -43.14 -40.80 0.95
N SER A 25 -44.12 -41.52 0.33
CA SER A 25 -45.23 -42.13 1.09
C SER A 25 -44.80 -43.38 1.90
N ASP A 26 -43.81 -44.11 1.41
CA ASP A 26 -43.49 -45.45 1.91
C ASP A 26 -42.53 -45.45 3.10
N ILE A 27 -41.74 -44.38 3.27
CA ILE A 27 -40.77 -44.28 4.37
C ILE A 27 -40.87 -42.87 5.01
N SER A 28 -41.20 -42.83 6.30
CA SER A 28 -41.32 -41.58 7.02
C SER A 28 -39.97 -40.84 7.11
N ILE A 29 -40.01 -39.50 7.21
CA ILE A 29 -38.80 -38.65 7.35
C ILE A 29 -37.96 -39.09 8.55
N THR A 30 -38.59 -39.53 9.64
CA THR A 30 -37.90 -40.07 10.82
C THR A 30 -37.07 -41.32 10.44
N ARG A 31 -37.67 -42.24 9.72
CA ARG A 31 -36.99 -43.45 9.29
C ARG A 31 -35.91 -43.21 8.24
N GLN A 32 -36.12 -42.24 7.33
CA GLN A 32 -35.11 -41.82 6.38
C GLN A 32 -33.90 -41.17 7.12
N SER A 33 -34.14 -40.34 8.12
CA SER A 33 -33.09 -39.72 8.92
C SER A 33 -32.24 -40.71 9.67
N GLU A 34 -32.86 -41.75 10.27
CA GLU A 34 -32.18 -42.85 10.93
C GLU A 34 -31.30 -43.66 9.96
N LEU A 35 -31.84 -44.01 8.79
CA LEU A 35 -31.12 -44.79 7.78
C LEU A 35 -29.94 -44.03 7.20
N LEU A 36 -30.06 -42.72 7.02
CA LEU A 36 -29.02 -41.85 6.49
C LEU A 36 -28.06 -41.33 7.57
N GLY A 37 -28.35 -41.58 8.85
CA GLY A 37 -27.53 -41.15 9.98
C GLY A 37 -27.42 -39.62 10.05
N VAL A 38 -28.54 -38.90 9.80
CA VAL A 38 -28.62 -37.42 9.88
C VAL A 38 -29.58 -37.01 10.98
N ALA A 39 -29.29 -35.90 11.62
CA ALA A 39 -30.18 -35.33 12.63
C ALA A 39 -31.43 -34.75 11.96
N ARG A 40 -32.62 -35.19 12.37
CA ARG A 40 -33.91 -34.71 11.84
C ARG A 40 -34.07 -33.19 11.95
N SER A 41 -33.59 -32.58 13.06
CA SER A 41 -33.61 -31.13 13.26
C SER A 41 -32.84 -30.36 12.18
N GLY A 42 -31.76 -30.95 11.65
CA GLY A 42 -30.96 -30.38 10.57
C GLY A 42 -31.70 -30.27 9.24
N LEU A 43 -32.72 -31.15 9.00
CA LEU A 43 -33.51 -31.13 7.78
C LEU A 43 -34.44 -29.91 7.66
N TYR A 44 -34.84 -29.37 8.80
CA TYR A 44 -35.72 -28.20 8.88
C TYR A 44 -34.96 -26.92 9.19
N TYR A 45 -33.64 -26.98 9.27
CA TYR A 45 -32.83 -25.81 9.53
C TYR A 45 -32.79 -24.93 8.29
N LEU A 46 -33.49 -23.81 8.34
CA LEU A 46 -33.35 -22.73 7.38
C LEU A 46 -32.29 -21.77 7.91
N PRO A 47 -31.20 -21.54 7.16
CA PRO A 47 -30.20 -20.56 7.57
C PRO A 47 -30.88 -19.20 7.73
N LYS A 48 -30.86 -18.65 8.94
CA LYS A 48 -31.33 -17.27 9.17
C LYS A 48 -30.36 -16.32 8.49
N ILE A 49 -30.88 -15.51 7.56
CA ILE A 49 -30.10 -14.45 6.94
C ILE A 49 -29.70 -13.48 8.04
N ASN A 50 -28.40 -13.31 8.22
CA ASN A 50 -27.85 -12.29 9.10
C ASN A 50 -27.67 -11.00 8.26
N GLU A 51 -28.56 -10.02 8.47
CA GLU A 51 -28.54 -8.75 7.72
C GLU A 51 -27.23 -7.98 7.93
N GLU A 52 -26.65 -8.02 9.14
CA GLU A 52 -25.38 -7.41 9.46
C GLU A 52 -24.23 -8.08 8.67
N GLU A 53 -24.21 -9.42 8.61
CA GLU A 53 -23.25 -10.15 7.80
C GLU A 53 -23.37 -9.79 6.32
N LEU A 54 -24.60 -9.67 5.81
CA LEU A 54 -24.85 -9.30 4.42
C LEU A 54 -24.35 -7.88 4.13
N ALA A 55 -24.66 -6.93 5.02
CA ALA A 55 -24.19 -5.54 4.88
C ALA A 55 -22.64 -5.45 4.88
N ILE A 56 -21.98 -6.17 5.80
CA ILE A 56 -20.51 -6.20 5.83
C ILE A 56 -19.94 -6.81 4.55
N LYS A 57 -20.52 -7.91 4.03
CA LYS A 57 -20.06 -8.54 2.77
C LYS A 57 -20.27 -7.62 1.56
N GLN A 58 -21.36 -6.89 1.50
CA GLN A 58 -21.63 -5.89 0.45
C GLN A 58 -20.60 -4.76 0.51
N GLN A 59 -20.29 -4.26 1.71
CA GLN A 59 -19.27 -3.22 1.86
C GLN A 59 -17.86 -3.73 1.51
N ILE A 60 -17.51 -4.98 1.88
CA ILE A 60 -16.26 -5.61 1.45
C ILE A 60 -16.16 -5.67 -0.08
N GLN A 61 -17.26 -6.00 -0.77
CA GLN A 61 -17.30 -6.02 -2.22
C GLN A 61 -17.15 -4.61 -2.81
N ALA A 62 -17.79 -3.60 -2.23
CA ALA A 62 -17.67 -2.20 -2.64
C ALA A 62 -16.22 -1.70 -2.50
N ILE A 63 -15.59 -1.95 -1.35
CA ILE A 63 -14.17 -1.63 -1.13
C ILE A 63 -13.26 -2.33 -2.14
N TYR A 64 -13.52 -3.60 -2.44
CA TYR A 64 -12.74 -4.34 -3.42
C TYR A 64 -12.89 -3.77 -4.84
N ASN A 65 -14.08 -3.35 -5.23
CA ASN A 65 -14.32 -2.76 -6.54
C ASN A 65 -13.60 -1.41 -6.70
N GLU A 66 -13.50 -0.62 -5.63
CA GLU A 66 -12.78 0.67 -5.64
C GLU A 66 -11.25 0.46 -5.51
N ILE A 67 -10.81 -0.44 -4.60
CA ILE A 67 -9.41 -0.60 -4.23
C ILE A 67 -9.02 -2.09 -4.19
N PRO A 68 -8.93 -2.77 -5.35
CA PRO A 68 -8.72 -4.22 -5.42
C PRO A 68 -7.35 -4.70 -4.89
N ILE A 69 -6.41 -3.76 -4.68
CA ILE A 69 -5.07 -4.06 -4.14
C ILE A 69 -5.04 -4.25 -2.61
N TYR A 70 -6.15 -3.97 -1.90
CA TYR A 70 -6.16 -4.09 -0.44
C TYR A 70 -6.19 -5.55 0.02
N GLY A 71 -5.22 -5.91 0.90
CA GLY A 71 -5.28 -7.12 1.72
C GLY A 71 -6.33 -6.99 2.84
N TYR A 72 -6.68 -8.12 3.50
CA TYR A 72 -7.77 -8.14 4.49
C TYR A 72 -7.60 -7.15 5.65
N LEU A 73 -6.37 -6.87 6.10
CA LEU A 73 -6.12 -5.90 7.17
C LEU A 73 -6.45 -4.46 6.75
N LYS A 74 -6.16 -4.07 5.50
CA LYS A 74 -6.52 -2.75 4.98
C LYS A 74 -8.02 -2.64 4.74
N VAL A 75 -8.65 -3.71 4.24
CA VAL A 75 -10.12 -3.79 4.13
C VAL A 75 -10.78 -3.66 5.51
N HIS A 76 -10.25 -4.34 6.53
CA HIS A 76 -10.72 -4.18 7.91
C HIS A 76 -10.61 -2.73 8.40
N LYS A 77 -9.48 -2.05 8.14
CA LYS A 77 -9.32 -0.63 8.52
C LYS A 77 -10.31 0.28 7.81
N GLN A 78 -10.58 0.02 6.52
CA GLN A 78 -11.58 0.78 5.77
C GLN A 78 -12.98 0.55 6.34
N LEU A 79 -13.35 -0.70 6.66
CA LEU A 79 -14.63 -1.02 7.29
C LEU A 79 -14.83 -0.29 8.63
N LEU A 80 -13.77 -0.17 9.44
CA LEU A 80 -13.84 0.59 10.69
C LEU A 80 -14.03 2.10 10.43
N GLU A 81 -13.39 2.68 9.41
CA GLU A 81 -13.63 4.07 9.00
C GLU A 81 -15.05 4.27 8.45
N ASP A 82 -15.61 3.27 7.78
CA ASP A 82 -16.99 3.27 7.26
C ASP A 82 -18.04 3.00 8.35
N GLY A 83 -17.60 2.81 9.62
CA GLY A 83 -18.49 2.65 10.79
C GLY A 83 -18.88 1.20 11.09
N PHE A 84 -18.34 0.20 10.41
CA PHE A 84 -18.62 -1.21 10.71
C PHE A 84 -17.74 -1.73 11.83
N ILE A 85 -18.32 -2.45 12.79
CA ILE A 85 -17.59 -3.10 13.88
C ILE A 85 -17.43 -4.58 13.54
N VAL A 86 -16.24 -4.98 13.12
CA VAL A 86 -15.96 -6.35 12.68
C VAL A 86 -14.52 -6.75 13.01
N SER A 87 -14.26 -8.03 13.29
CA SER A 87 -12.90 -8.52 13.55
C SER A 87 -12.11 -8.73 12.23
N PRO A 88 -10.77 -8.60 12.24
CA PRO A 88 -9.94 -8.90 11.08
C PRO A 88 -10.12 -10.32 10.54
N ASN A 89 -10.29 -11.30 11.44
CA ASN A 89 -10.51 -12.71 11.08
C ASN A 89 -11.85 -12.91 10.36
N THR A 90 -12.89 -12.20 10.78
CA THR A 90 -14.20 -12.22 10.11
C THR A 90 -14.10 -11.63 8.71
N VAL A 91 -13.38 -10.52 8.54
CA VAL A 91 -13.12 -9.93 7.21
C VAL A 91 -12.37 -10.91 6.31
N GLN A 92 -11.35 -11.58 6.84
CA GLN A 92 -10.60 -12.58 6.09
C GLN A 92 -11.50 -13.75 5.64
N LYS A 93 -12.38 -14.24 6.53
CA LYS A 93 -13.37 -15.28 6.25
C LYS A 93 -14.32 -14.83 5.13
N TYR A 94 -14.93 -13.67 5.25
CA TYR A 94 -15.90 -13.16 4.28
C TYR A 94 -15.27 -12.89 2.90
N ARG A 95 -14.05 -12.35 2.86
CA ARG A 95 -13.30 -12.21 1.59
C ARG A 95 -13.04 -13.55 0.90
N LYS A 96 -12.73 -14.61 1.68
CA LYS A 96 -12.53 -15.96 1.15
C LYS A 96 -13.85 -16.53 0.60
N GLU A 97 -14.95 -16.33 1.30
CA GLU A 97 -16.30 -16.76 0.86
C GLU A 97 -16.73 -16.03 -0.43
N LEU A 98 -16.40 -14.75 -0.57
CA LEU A 98 -16.64 -13.94 -1.77
C LEU A 98 -15.64 -14.21 -2.90
N GLY A 99 -14.61 -15.06 -2.69
CA GLY A 99 -13.57 -15.34 -3.68
C GLY A 99 -12.61 -14.18 -3.97
N LEU A 100 -12.59 -13.14 -3.10
CA LEU A 100 -11.83 -11.92 -3.32
C LEU A 100 -10.36 -12.05 -2.88
N ARG A 101 -9.44 -11.77 -3.80
CA ARG A 101 -7.99 -11.73 -3.55
C ARG A 101 -7.42 -10.39 -3.97
N ALA A 102 -6.43 -9.89 -3.21
CA ALA A 102 -5.74 -8.65 -3.60
C ALA A 102 -5.05 -8.81 -4.96
N VAL A 103 -5.27 -7.85 -5.83
CA VAL A 103 -4.67 -7.81 -7.16
C VAL A 103 -3.31 -7.13 -7.05
N LEU A 104 -2.24 -7.87 -7.35
CA LEU A 104 -0.86 -7.38 -7.33
C LEU A 104 -0.12 -7.89 -8.56
N ALA A 105 0.65 -7.02 -9.23
CA ALA A 105 1.47 -7.42 -10.37
C ALA A 105 2.66 -8.29 -9.97
N ILE A 106 3.09 -9.18 -10.85
CA ILE A 106 4.28 -10.03 -10.69
C ILE A 106 5.52 -9.21 -11.09
N ARG A 107 6.63 -9.39 -10.36
CA ARG A 107 7.88 -8.60 -10.51
C ARG A 107 8.56 -8.80 -11.87
N ALA A 108 9.12 -7.70 -12.43
CA ALA A 108 10.14 -7.71 -13.47
C ALA A 108 11.57 -7.59 -12.88
N PRO A 109 12.62 -8.13 -13.53
CA PRO A 109 14.00 -8.13 -13.02
C PRO A 109 14.71 -6.77 -13.14
N TYR A 110 15.77 -6.60 -12.36
CA TYR A 110 16.49 -5.35 -12.03
C TYR A 110 17.74 -5.11 -12.89
N THR A 111 18.04 -3.82 -13.24
CA THR A 111 19.36 -3.43 -13.81
C THR A 111 19.68 -1.95 -13.58
N THR A 112 20.83 -1.61 -12.92
CA THR A 112 21.39 -0.24 -12.82
C THR A 112 22.92 -0.26 -12.85
N LYS A 113 23.55 0.71 -13.56
CA LYS A 113 25.02 0.95 -13.61
C LYS A 113 25.32 2.42 -13.31
N GLY A 114 26.32 2.71 -12.49
CA GLY A 114 26.71 4.07 -12.05
C GLY A 114 27.95 4.65 -12.76
N HIS A 115 28.10 5.99 -12.76
CA HIS A 115 29.23 6.78 -13.31
C HIS A 115 30.06 7.47 -12.21
N LYS A 116 31.38 7.68 -12.46
CA LYS A 116 32.37 8.19 -11.50
C LYS A 116 32.93 9.54 -11.96
N GLU A 117 32.59 10.69 -11.30
CA GLU A 117 33.40 11.94 -11.47
C GLU A 117 32.96 13.17 -10.63
N HIS A 118 32.01 13.05 -9.69
CA HIS A 118 31.50 14.17 -8.88
C HIS A 118 31.76 14.00 -7.36
N PRO A 119 31.73 15.08 -6.55
CA PRO A 119 31.96 15.02 -5.12
C PRO A 119 30.91 14.13 -4.42
N ILE A 120 31.39 13.11 -3.70
CA ILE A 120 30.55 12.18 -2.95
C ILE A 120 30.48 12.65 -1.49
N TYR A 121 29.29 12.79 -0.95
CA TYR A 121 29.04 13.15 0.45
C TYR A 121 28.87 11.89 1.32
N SER A 122 29.30 12.00 2.58
CA SER A 122 29.18 10.87 3.51
C SER A 122 27.72 10.61 3.90
N TYR A 123 27.38 9.31 4.08
CA TYR A 123 26.06 8.89 4.58
C TYR A 123 25.85 9.33 6.03
N LYS A 124 24.81 10.12 6.29
CA LYS A 124 24.53 10.75 7.58
C LYS A 124 23.40 10.08 8.38
N LEU A 125 22.75 9.06 7.82
CA LEU A 125 21.55 8.49 8.43
C LEU A 125 21.83 7.22 9.26
N LYS A 126 23.09 6.77 9.35
CA LYS A 126 23.43 5.58 10.13
C LYS A 126 23.18 5.82 11.63
N GLY A 127 22.26 5.06 12.20
CA GLY A 127 21.90 5.17 13.62
C GLY A 127 21.05 6.41 13.98
N LEU A 128 20.63 7.19 12.95
CA LEU A 128 19.75 8.33 13.19
C LEU A 128 18.32 7.84 13.40
N GLU A 129 17.73 8.20 14.54
CA GLU A 129 16.31 7.99 14.79
C GLU A 129 15.49 9.09 14.10
N ILE A 130 14.51 8.68 13.33
CA ILE A 130 13.62 9.59 12.60
C ILE A 130 12.37 9.83 13.45
N THR A 131 12.29 11.02 14.05
CA THR A 131 11.28 11.35 15.06
C THR A 131 10.22 12.36 14.61
N ARG A 132 10.44 13.07 13.50
CA ARG A 132 9.53 14.13 13.01
C ARG A 132 9.59 14.31 11.51
N ALA A 133 8.53 14.89 10.95
CA ALA A 133 8.49 15.33 9.56
C ALA A 133 9.59 16.39 9.30
N ASN A 134 10.09 16.41 8.07
CA ASN A 134 11.17 17.29 7.60
C ASN A 134 12.52 17.11 8.31
N GLN A 135 12.71 16.02 9.05
CA GLN A 135 14.03 15.66 9.56
C GLN A 135 14.90 15.09 8.42
N VAL A 136 14.35 14.18 7.62
CA VAL A 136 15.03 13.60 6.47
C VAL A 136 14.07 13.52 5.30
N TRP A 137 14.47 14.10 4.17
CA TRP A 137 13.88 13.79 2.87
C TRP A 137 14.82 12.91 2.06
N SER A 138 14.27 12.11 1.17
CA SER A 138 15.07 11.44 0.17
C SER A 138 14.44 11.54 -1.21
N THR A 139 15.28 11.40 -2.21
CA THR A 139 14.90 11.40 -3.62
C THR A 139 15.56 10.24 -4.35
N ASP A 140 14.96 9.83 -5.43
CA ASP A 140 15.48 8.83 -6.36
C ASP A 140 14.77 8.95 -7.70
N ILE A 141 15.36 8.36 -8.74
CA ILE A 141 14.77 8.23 -10.07
C ILE A 141 14.46 6.77 -10.35
N THR A 142 13.23 6.52 -10.78
CA THR A 142 12.88 5.21 -11.31
C THR A 142 12.45 5.31 -12.77
N TYR A 143 12.73 4.28 -13.57
CA TYR A 143 12.25 4.20 -14.94
C TYR A 143 10.97 3.36 -15.03
N ILE A 144 10.11 3.74 -15.96
CA ILE A 144 8.85 3.07 -16.26
C ILE A 144 8.84 2.76 -17.75
N ARG A 145 8.56 1.50 -18.08
CA ARG A 145 8.43 1.06 -19.47
C ARG A 145 7.09 1.51 -20.04
N ILE A 146 7.13 2.10 -21.23
CA ILE A 146 5.97 2.42 -22.04
C ILE A 146 6.14 1.80 -23.43
N LYS A 147 5.09 1.81 -24.24
CA LYS A 147 5.21 1.40 -25.63
C LYS A 147 6.18 2.34 -26.37
N GLY A 148 7.23 1.76 -26.92
CA GLY A 148 8.28 2.51 -27.62
C GLY A 148 9.45 3.01 -26.80
N GLY A 149 9.53 2.72 -25.48
CA GLY A 149 10.70 3.10 -24.69
C GLY A 149 10.50 3.13 -23.19
N PHE A 150 11.20 4.08 -22.56
CA PHE A 150 11.16 4.31 -21.13
C PHE A 150 10.91 5.78 -20.83
N VAL A 151 10.28 6.05 -19.70
CA VAL A 151 10.21 7.38 -19.08
C VAL A 151 10.74 7.29 -17.66
N TYR A 152 11.17 8.42 -17.13
CA TYR A 152 11.79 8.55 -15.83
C TYR A 152 10.82 9.25 -14.88
N LEU A 153 10.63 8.68 -13.71
CA LEU A 153 9.85 9.27 -12.64
C LEU A 153 10.78 9.57 -11.47
N SER A 154 10.87 10.85 -11.09
CA SER A 154 11.58 11.30 -9.89
C SER A 154 10.58 11.77 -8.84
N ALA A 155 10.89 11.54 -7.56
CA ALA A 155 10.07 12.02 -6.45
C ALA A 155 10.92 12.35 -5.22
N VAL A 156 10.38 13.22 -4.35
CA VAL A 156 10.88 13.50 -3.01
C VAL A 156 9.90 12.94 -1.99
N ILE A 157 10.41 12.19 -1.01
CA ILE A 157 9.64 11.55 0.05
C ILE A 157 10.18 11.97 1.42
N ASP A 158 9.28 12.25 2.36
CA ASP A 158 9.61 12.45 3.77
C ASP A 158 9.78 11.11 4.50
N TRP A 159 10.86 10.95 5.23
CA TRP A 159 11.19 9.66 5.88
C TRP A 159 10.32 9.36 7.09
N TYR A 160 9.86 10.37 7.80
CA TYR A 160 9.01 10.18 8.96
C TYR A 160 7.60 9.73 8.54
N SER A 161 6.95 10.55 7.75
CA SER A 161 5.55 10.35 7.36
C SER A 161 5.36 9.40 6.18
N LYS A 162 6.41 9.13 5.41
CA LYS A 162 6.34 8.45 4.10
C LYS A 162 5.54 9.21 3.04
N ALA A 163 5.23 10.49 3.27
CA ALA A 163 4.51 11.32 2.31
C ALA A 163 5.40 11.66 1.10
N VAL A 164 4.86 11.48 -0.10
CA VAL A 164 5.47 11.95 -1.35
C VAL A 164 5.17 13.43 -1.49
N LEU A 165 6.19 14.28 -1.39
CA LEU A 165 6.07 15.74 -1.33
C LEU A 165 6.03 16.38 -2.72
N ALA A 166 6.85 15.88 -3.64
CA ALA A 166 6.88 16.32 -5.03
C ALA A 166 7.27 15.19 -5.95
N TRP A 167 6.90 15.27 -7.22
CA TRP A 167 7.24 14.27 -8.23
C TRP A 167 7.13 14.83 -9.65
N ARG A 168 7.92 14.29 -10.59
CA ARG A 168 7.85 14.62 -12.02
C ARG A 168 8.12 13.39 -12.88
N ILE A 169 7.54 13.42 -14.08
CA ILE A 169 7.86 12.46 -15.16
C ILE A 169 8.56 13.23 -16.28
N SER A 170 9.63 12.65 -16.82
CA SER A 170 10.37 13.14 -17.96
C SER A 170 10.72 12.02 -18.94
N ASN A 171 10.92 12.36 -20.20
CA ASN A 171 11.47 11.46 -21.22
C ASN A 171 13.01 11.35 -21.13
N THR A 172 13.65 12.28 -20.41
CA THR A 172 15.09 12.35 -20.19
C THR A 172 15.42 12.19 -18.72
N MET A 173 16.55 11.56 -18.42
CA MET A 173 17.10 11.41 -17.08
C MET A 173 18.23 12.42 -16.91
N ASP A 174 17.89 13.69 -16.75
CA ASP A 174 18.80 14.82 -16.63
C ASP A 174 18.70 15.51 -15.27
N THR A 175 19.56 16.52 -15.07
CA THR A 175 19.57 17.32 -13.85
C THR A 175 18.32 18.17 -13.73
N ASP A 176 17.70 18.59 -14.84
CA ASP A 176 16.48 19.41 -14.83
C ASP A 176 15.30 18.65 -14.19
N LEU A 177 15.20 17.35 -14.43
CA LEU A 177 14.19 16.51 -13.80
C LEU A 177 14.31 16.57 -12.28
N VAL A 178 15.51 16.32 -11.72
CA VAL A 178 15.69 16.28 -10.26
C VAL A 178 15.59 17.66 -9.63
N MET A 179 16.06 18.69 -10.32
CA MET A 179 15.94 20.08 -9.86
C MET A 179 14.49 20.57 -9.84
N SER A 180 13.69 20.20 -10.84
CA SER A 180 12.26 20.55 -10.85
C SER A 180 11.50 19.95 -9.66
N VAL A 181 11.82 18.69 -9.29
CA VAL A 181 11.21 18.04 -8.12
C VAL A 181 11.70 18.65 -6.80
N LEU A 182 13.02 18.92 -6.70
CA LEU A 182 13.60 19.54 -5.51
C LEU A 182 12.99 20.93 -5.26
N ASN A 183 12.98 21.79 -6.28
CA ASN A 183 12.46 23.15 -6.19
C ASN A 183 10.96 23.17 -5.86
N GLU A 184 10.18 22.27 -6.43
CA GLU A 184 8.76 22.13 -6.09
C GLU A 184 8.59 21.72 -4.62
N ALA A 185 9.32 20.72 -4.14
CA ALA A 185 9.25 20.28 -2.75
C ALA A 185 9.61 21.43 -1.78
N LEU A 186 10.70 22.17 -2.06
CA LEU A 186 11.15 23.30 -1.24
C LEU A 186 10.20 24.50 -1.29
N SER A 187 9.43 24.67 -2.37
CA SER A 187 8.44 25.73 -2.48
C SER A 187 7.15 25.46 -1.72
N LEU A 188 6.76 24.18 -1.61
CA LEU A 188 5.48 23.76 -1.04
C LEU A 188 5.57 23.37 0.44
N TYR A 189 6.75 22.96 0.91
CA TYR A 189 6.95 22.39 2.24
C TYR A 189 8.14 23.04 2.95
N PRO A 190 8.15 23.07 4.30
CA PRO A 190 9.33 23.47 5.06
C PRO A 190 10.53 22.60 4.73
N LYS A 191 11.69 23.22 4.52
CA LYS A 191 12.92 22.52 4.15
C LYS A 191 13.30 21.42 5.14
N PRO A 192 13.92 20.31 4.67
CA PRO A 192 14.41 19.24 5.56
C PRO A 192 15.74 19.64 6.23
N GLU A 193 16.08 18.94 7.29
CA GLU A 193 17.41 19.06 7.92
C GLU A 193 18.47 18.30 7.10
N ILE A 194 18.10 17.11 6.60
CA ILE A 194 18.97 16.23 5.80
C ILE A 194 18.24 15.85 4.51
N PHE A 195 18.96 15.95 3.41
CA PHE A 195 18.50 15.47 2.11
C PHE A 195 19.37 14.30 1.64
N ASN A 196 18.77 13.11 1.47
CA ASN A 196 19.46 11.87 1.12
C ASN A 196 19.23 11.48 -0.33
N THR A 197 20.31 11.13 -1.05
CA THR A 197 20.27 10.72 -2.44
C THR A 197 21.16 9.48 -2.66
N ASP A 198 21.10 8.88 -3.83
CA ASP A 198 22.15 8.03 -4.33
C ASP A 198 23.34 8.88 -4.87
N GLN A 199 24.34 8.21 -5.48
CA GLN A 199 25.52 8.84 -6.08
C GLN A 199 25.35 9.06 -7.59
N GLY A 200 24.12 9.15 -8.09
CA GLY A 200 23.84 9.43 -9.49
C GLY A 200 24.38 10.81 -9.94
N SER A 201 24.81 10.91 -11.21
CA SER A 201 25.39 12.15 -11.75
C SER A 201 24.46 13.38 -11.62
N GLN A 202 23.16 13.16 -11.65
CA GLN A 202 22.14 14.20 -11.47
C GLN A 202 22.19 14.80 -10.05
N TYR A 203 22.36 13.95 -9.03
CA TYR A 203 22.37 14.33 -7.62
C TYR A 203 23.72 14.86 -7.15
N THR A 204 24.81 14.43 -7.79
CA THR A 204 26.16 14.92 -7.49
C THR A 204 26.52 16.20 -8.26
N SER A 205 25.64 16.66 -9.19
CA SER A 205 25.83 17.88 -9.95
C SER A 205 25.98 19.11 -9.04
N TYR A 206 26.80 20.08 -9.44
CA TYR A 206 27.00 21.33 -8.67
C TYR A 206 25.69 22.06 -8.45
N ILE A 207 24.82 22.18 -9.46
CA ILE A 207 23.54 22.88 -9.32
C ILE A 207 22.66 22.27 -8.24
N HIS A 208 22.60 20.94 -8.14
CA HIS A 208 21.80 20.22 -7.11
C HIS A 208 22.42 20.42 -5.72
N THR A 209 23.71 20.18 -5.58
CA THR A 209 24.41 20.25 -4.28
C THR A 209 24.50 21.69 -3.76
N ASP A 210 24.70 22.67 -4.62
CA ASP A 210 24.78 24.08 -4.23
C ASP A 210 23.39 24.65 -3.86
N THR A 211 22.33 24.20 -4.54
CA THR A 211 20.95 24.51 -4.12
C THR A 211 20.68 24.02 -2.70
N LEU A 212 21.02 22.77 -2.37
CA LEU A 212 20.84 22.24 -1.02
C LEU A 212 21.65 23.02 0.03
N LYS A 213 22.92 23.34 -0.27
CA LYS A 213 23.78 24.17 0.61
C LYS A 213 23.24 25.58 0.82
N ALA A 214 22.77 26.23 -0.24
CA ALA A 214 22.17 27.57 -0.17
C ALA A 214 20.94 27.61 0.76
N HIS A 215 20.20 26.51 0.85
CA HIS A 215 19.10 26.36 1.80
C HIS A 215 19.55 25.89 3.19
N GLY A 216 20.87 25.67 3.43
CA GLY A 216 21.39 25.16 4.69
C GLY A 216 20.98 23.72 4.98
N ILE A 217 20.74 22.91 3.95
CA ILE A 217 20.33 21.51 4.08
C ILE A 217 21.58 20.61 4.09
N THR A 218 21.66 19.70 5.03
CA THR A 218 22.76 18.72 5.11
C THR A 218 22.59 17.66 4.01
N ILE A 219 23.63 17.50 3.19
CA ILE A 219 23.64 16.48 2.13
C ILE A 219 24.10 15.14 2.68
N SER A 220 23.35 14.09 2.39
CA SER A 220 23.68 12.69 2.67
C SER A 220 23.61 11.88 1.38
N MET A 221 24.59 11.02 1.17
CA MET A 221 24.59 10.12 -0.01
C MET A 221 24.77 8.67 0.43
N ASN A 222 24.01 7.79 -0.21
CA ASN A 222 24.11 6.34 0.02
C ASN A 222 25.52 5.84 -0.26
N GLY A 223 25.97 4.83 0.46
CA GLY A 223 27.18 4.11 0.08
C GLY A 223 27.03 3.40 -1.27
N ALA A 224 28.11 3.29 -2.04
CA ALA A 224 28.09 2.59 -3.32
C ALA A 224 27.55 1.15 -3.15
N GLY A 225 26.49 0.80 -3.91
CA GLY A 225 25.85 -0.52 -3.85
C GLY A 225 24.98 -0.78 -2.61
N ARG A 226 24.72 0.21 -1.77
CA ARG A 226 23.87 0.09 -0.57
C ARG A 226 22.47 0.64 -0.82
N SER A 227 21.63 -0.15 -1.48
CA SER A 227 20.22 0.20 -1.71
C SER A 227 19.41 0.40 -0.40
N VAL A 228 19.82 -0.28 0.68
CA VAL A 228 19.17 -0.17 2.00
C VAL A 228 19.24 1.25 2.56
N ASP A 229 20.25 2.03 2.15
CA ASP A 229 20.46 3.41 2.61
C ASP A 229 19.40 4.40 2.06
N ASN A 230 18.53 3.98 1.10
CA ASN A 230 17.39 4.75 0.59
C ASN A 230 16.07 3.98 0.62
N ILE A 231 15.93 3.08 1.58
CA ILE A 231 14.82 2.13 1.69
C ILE A 231 13.43 2.79 1.65
N CYS A 232 13.32 4.06 2.08
CA CYS A 232 12.05 4.76 2.14
C CYS A 232 11.43 4.94 0.75
N ILE A 233 12.20 5.52 -0.19
CA ILE A 233 11.72 5.76 -1.54
C ILE A 233 11.69 4.49 -2.39
N GLU A 234 12.59 3.54 -2.14
CA GLU A 234 12.56 2.24 -2.82
C GLU A 234 11.28 1.45 -2.50
N ARG A 235 10.82 1.49 -1.26
CA ARG A 235 9.53 0.89 -0.87
C ARG A 235 8.36 1.61 -1.52
N PHE A 236 8.43 2.93 -1.67
CA PHE A 236 7.43 3.68 -2.42
C PHE A 236 7.41 3.24 -3.90
N TRP A 237 8.57 3.17 -4.56
CA TRP A 237 8.64 2.68 -5.95
C TRP A 237 8.06 1.28 -6.11
N ARG A 238 8.38 0.38 -5.19
CA ARG A 238 7.79 -0.96 -5.20
C ARG A 238 6.27 -0.89 -5.12
N SER A 239 5.73 -0.09 -4.21
CA SER A 239 4.27 0.06 -4.06
C SER A 239 3.65 0.64 -5.32
N ALA A 240 4.17 1.74 -5.85
CA ALA A 240 3.66 2.39 -7.06
C ALA A 240 3.67 1.45 -8.28
N LYS A 241 4.77 0.70 -8.45
CA LYS A 241 4.93 -0.24 -9.57
C LYS A 241 3.98 -1.43 -9.46
N VAL A 242 3.89 -2.06 -8.29
CA VAL A 242 3.11 -3.29 -8.10
C VAL A 242 1.61 -3.02 -7.96
N GLU A 243 1.25 -1.90 -7.34
CA GLU A 243 -0.15 -1.59 -7.03
C GLU A 243 -0.85 -0.82 -8.18
N LYS A 244 -0.11 -0.18 -9.10
CA LYS A 244 -0.69 0.61 -10.19
C LYS A 244 0.03 0.41 -11.53
N ILE A 245 1.33 0.72 -11.61
CA ILE A 245 2.01 0.86 -12.90
C ILE A 245 2.06 -0.46 -13.68
N TYR A 246 2.43 -1.57 -13.04
CA TYR A 246 2.55 -2.88 -13.69
C TYR A 246 1.21 -3.58 -13.93
N LEU A 247 0.11 -3.01 -13.44
CA LEU A 247 -1.24 -3.50 -13.73
C LEU A 247 -1.81 -2.93 -15.03
N ASN A 248 -1.09 -1.97 -15.66
CA ASN A 248 -1.53 -1.28 -16.86
C ASN A 248 -0.43 -1.28 -17.92
N GLU A 249 -0.84 -1.17 -19.17
CA GLU A 249 0.04 -0.92 -20.32
C GLU A 249 -0.15 0.53 -20.77
N TYR A 250 0.96 1.22 -21.08
CA TYR A 250 0.94 2.64 -21.42
C TYR A 250 1.43 2.87 -22.85
N ASP A 251 0.56 3.38 -23.70
CA ASP A 251 0.91 3.81 -25.06
C ASP A 251 1.37 5.28 -25.10
N ARG A 252 0.94 6.11 -24.12
CA ARG A 252 1.21 7.55 -24.07
C ARG A 252 1.66 7.99 -22.68
N VAL A 253 2.66 8.89 -22.65
CA VAL A 253 3.19 9.47 -21.41
C VAL A 253 2.11 10.23 -20.61
N SER A 254 1.16 10.87 -21.30
CA SER A 254 0.07 11.61 -20.65
C SER A 254 -0.86 10.71 -19.82
N VAL A 255 -1.15 9.50 -20.32
CA VAL A 255 -1.98 8.52 -19.59
C VAL A 255 -1.22 8.04 -18.35
N LEU A 256 0.06 7.67 -18.50
CA LEU A 256 0.90 7.30 -17.36
C LEU A 256 1.00 8.44 -16.33
N LYS A 257 1.15 9.71 -16.78
CA LYS A 257 1.26 10.87 -15.88
C LYS A 257 0.00 11.03 -15.03
N ASN A 258 -1.18 10.85 -15.61
CA ASN A 258 -2.45 10.92 -14.88
C ASN A 258 -2.55 9.76 -13.87
N ASP A 259 -2.23 8.55 -14.28
CA ASP A 259 -2.24 7.38 -13.41
C ASP A 259 -1.27 7.51 -12.23
N VAL A 260 -0.08 8.05 -12.45
CA VAL A 260 0.90 8.33 -11.38
C VAL A 260 0.38 9.43 -10.45
N LYS A 261 -0.23 10.49 -10.99
CA LYS A 261 -0.87 11.55 -10.19
C LYS A 261 -1.95 10.97 -9.28
N ASP A 262 -2.84 10.18 -9.84
CA ASP A 262 -3.95 9.57 -9.10
C ASP A 262 -3.44 8.58 -8.05
N TYR A 263 -2.40 7.80 -8.41
CA TYR A 263 -1.79 6.88 -7.44
C TYR A 263 -1.08 7.62 -6.30
N ILE A 264 -0.34 8.70 -6.56
CA ILE A 264 0.33 9.47 -5.49
C ILE A 264 -0.70 10.16 -4.59
N ASN A 265 -1.80 10.68 -5.15
CA ASN A 265 -2.90 11.19 -4.36
C ASN A 265 -3.53 10.10 -3.48
N PHE A 266 -3.81 8.93 -4.05
CA PHE A 266 -4.28 7.77 -3.29
C PHE A 266 -3.28 7.37 -2.21
N TYR A 267 -1.99 7.25 -2.54
CA TYR A 267 -0.92 6.89 -1.62
C TYR A 267 -0.82 7.83 -0.43
N ASN A 268 -0.86 9.14 -0.66
CA ASN A 268 -0.75 10.15 0.38
C ASN A 268 -2.01 10.29 1.25
N TYR A 269 -3.19 10.26 0.64
CA TYR A 269 -4.43 10.70 1.31
C TYR A 269 -5.39 9.57 1.66
N LYS A 270 -5.29 8.41 0.99
CA LYS A 270 -6.25 7.31 1.19
C LYS A 270 -5.59 6.00 1.63
N ARG A 271 -4.37 5.72 1.14
CA ARG A 271 -3.70 4.43 1.37
C ARG A 271 -3.25 4.27 2.81
N PHE A 272 -3.69 3.21 3.46
CA PHE A 272 -3.20 2.83 4.79
C PHE A 272 -1.77 2.30 4.74
N HIS A 273 -0.93 2.79 5.66
CA HIS A 273 0.46 2.38 5.80
C HIS A 273 0.66 1.57 7.08
N GLU A 274 1.05 0.30 6.95
CA GLU A 274 1.28 -0.59 8.10
C GLU A 274 2.36 -0.03 9.04
N SER A 275 3.49 0.44 8.49
CA SER A 275 4.58 1.05 9.28
C SER A 275 4.21 2.37 9.96
N LEU A 276 3.08 2.97 9.63
CA LEU A 276 2.50 4.16 10.26
C LEU A 276 1.27 3.80 11.12
N GLN A 277 1.19 2.56 11.60
CA GLN A 277 0.04 2.06 12.35
C GLN A 277 -1.28 2.23 11.59
N TYR A 278 -1.24 1.98 10.28
CA TYR A 278 -2.36 2.15 9.35
C TYR A 278 -2.89 3.58 9.22
N LYS A 279 -2.10 4.60 9.58
CA LYS A 279 -2.40 5.99 9.26
C LYS A 279 -2.02 6.31 7.82
N LYS A 280 -2.55 7.41 7.30
CA LYS A 280 -2.26 7.92 5.95
C LYS A 280 -1.01 8.81 5.99
N PRO A 281 -0.09 8.73 5.00
CA PRO A 281 1.16 9.48 5.01
C PRO A 281 0.98 10.97 5.27
N ILE A 282 0.05 11.62 4.57
CA ILE A 282 -0.14 13.07 4.68
C ILE A 282 -0.73 13.48 6.04
N GLU A 283 -1.55 12.64 6.64
CA GLU A 283 -2.07 12.85 8.00
C GLU A 283 -0.94 12.84 9.03
N VAL A 284 -0.02 11.87 8.93
CA VAL A 284 1.14 11.77 9.81
C VAL A 284 2.07 12.99 9.62
N TYR A 285 2.25 13.45 8.38
CA TYR A 285 3.04 14.62 8.04
C TYR A 285 2.52 15.86 8.76
N PHE A 286 1.26 16.22 8.53
CA PHE A 286 0.68 17.45 9.11
C PHE A 286 0.50 17.37 10.63
N ASN A 287 0.21 16.21 11.19
CA ASN A 287 0.15 16.04 12.65
C ASN A 287 1.51 16.28 13.31
N SER A 288 2.61 15.82 12.69
CA SER A 288 3.96 16.11 13.17
C SER A 288 4.29 17.60 13.14
N MET A 289 3.84 18.32 12.13
CA MET A 289 4.03 19.77 12.02
C MET A 289 3.29 20.53 13.12
N LYS A 290 2.04 20.21 13.39
CA LYS A 290 1.23 20.84 14.47
C LYS A 290 1.86 20.63 15.85
N ILE A 291 2.36 19.43 16.14
CA ILE A 291 3.02 19.14 17.41
C ILE A 291 4.31 19.97 17.57
N ASN A 292 5.08 20.13 16.49
CA ASN A 292 6.28 20.94 16.51
C ASN A 292 6.00 22.43 16.76
N GLU A 293 4.96 23.00 16.14
CA GLU A 293 4.52 24.37 16.38
C GLU A 293 4.06 24.58 17.83
N GLN A 294 3.29 23.66 18.40
CA GLN A 294 2.86 23.72 19.80
C GLN A 294 4.05 23.65 20.77
N ASN A 295 5.00 22.74 20.51
CA ASN A 295 6.20 22.62 21.33
C ASN A 295 7.12 23.85 21.23
N TYR A 296 7.19 24.49 20.08
CA TYR A 296 7.94 25.74 19.89
C TYR A 296 7.30 26.89 20.69
N ASN A 297 5.99 27.05 20.57
CA ASN A 297 5.24 28.09 21.28
C ASN A 297 5.27 27.89 22.81
N SER A 298 5.17 26.65 23.29
CA SER A 298 5.27 26.35 24.74
C SER A 298 6.66 26.65 25.31
N LYS A 299 7.73 26.44 24.56
CA LYS A 299 9.09 26.81 24.97
C LYS A 299 9.31 28.31 25.02
N GLN A 300 8.71 29.08 24.13
CA GLN A 300 8.79 30.56 24.19
C GLN A 300 8.05 31.14 25.40
N ILE A 301 6.92 30.54 25.79
CA ILE A 301 6.14 30.97 26.98
C ILE A 301 6.88 30.61 28.28
N SER A 302 7.70 29.56 28.30
CA SER A 302 8.46 29.15 29.49
C SER A 302 9.78 29.91 29.69
N VAL A 303 10.19 30.75 28.74
CA VAL A 303 11.42 31.56 28.78
C VAL A 303 11.11 33.07 28.97
N ALA A 304 9.85 33.45 28.95
CA ALA A 304 9.32 34.77 29.24
C ALA A 304 8.77 34.82 30.68
#